data_fceea3db91b5f76f7bc76317317d93a5
#
_entry.id   fceea3db91b5f76f7bc76317317d93a5
#
_cell.length_a   1.000
_cell.length_b   1.000
_cell.length_c   1.000
_cell.angle_alpha   90.00
_cell.angle_beta   90.00
_cell.angle_gamma   90.00
#
_symmetry.space_group_name_H-M   'P 1'
#
loop_
_entity.id
_entity.type
_entity.pdbx_description
1 polymer ?
#
loop_
_entity_poly.entity_id
_entity_poly.type
_entity_poly.pdbx_seq_one_letter_code
_entity_poly.pdbx_strand_id
1 'polypeptide(L)'
;MPKKLLLSIAAVLAAFSLAACGADGDEAAAEETEQNQQGEQAMPEPELENIPDVVAVVNGQEISGDAFAESYDAQFQQLTMQAQMTGQEPNQDELKSQALDMMINSELLTMEAEDQGFSASEDDVDDLLATMAEENGLESRDALMEELEAQGLSQERIREDLHKEVLIQQVVEDLDVKEPTDDELQEMYDQQVEQLEAMNEQLEEDQAHEAPSFEEMEPQLTEQATMQRENEAISGLLDELREQADIETHI
;
A
#
# COMPACT_ATOMS: atom_id res chain seq x y z
N MET A 1 -21.93 -7.05 -41.13
CA MET A 1 -23.25 -7.43 -40.56
C MET A 1 -22.99 -8.17 -39.26
N PRO A 2 -23.23 -7.58 -38.12
CA PRO A 2 -22.97 -8.22 -36.82
C PRO A 2 -24.24 -8.95 -36.36
N LYS A 3 -24.08 -10.22 -35.98
CA LYS A 3 -25.13 -11.02 -35.34
C LYS A 3 -25.12 -10.73 -33.83
N LYS A 4 -26.20 -10.12 -33.38
CA LYS A 4 -26.54 -9.93 -31.96
C LYS A 4 -26.94 -11.29 -31.37
N LEU A 5 -26.22 -11.76 -30.35
CA LEU A 5 -26.65 -12.86 -29.49
C LEU A 5 -27.25 -12.25 -28.22
N LEU A 6 -28.57 -12.38 -28.09
CA LEU A 6 -29.31 -12.05 -26.86
C LEU A 6 -29.24 -13.28 -25.94
N LEU A 7 -28.62 -13.15 -24.78
CA LEU A 7 -28.74 -14.14 -23.70
C LEU A 7 -29.79 -13.63 -22.70
N SER A 8 -30.87 -14.37 -22.64
CA SER A 8 -31.97 -14.17 -21.68
C SER A 8 -31.59 -14.73 -20.33
N ILE A 9 -31.58 -13.88 -19.28
CA ILE A 9 -31.46 -14.29 -17.88
C ILE A 9 -32.86 -14.47 -17.33
N ALA A 10 -33.21 -15.73 -17.01
CA ALA A 10 -34.47 -16.08 -16.32
C ALA A 10 -34.32 -15.79 -14.82
N ALA A 11 -35.17 -14.87 -14.31
CA ALA A 11 -35.34 -14.61 -12.91
C ALA A 11 -36.16 -15.72 -12.26
N VAL A 12 -35.62 -16.39 -11.24
CA VAL A 12 -36.35 -17.29 -10.37
C VAL A 12 -36.71 -16.53 -9.08
N LEU A 13 -37.95 -16.11 -8.97
CA LEU A 13 -38.57 -15.60 -7.74
C LEU A 13 -39.05 -16.79 -6.90
N ALA A 14 -38.41 -17.03 -5.74
CA ALA A 14 -38.91 -17.92 -4.71
C ALA A 14 -39.69 -17.07 -3.66
N ALA A 15 -41.01 -17.19 -3.69
CA ALA A 15 -41.93 -16.61 -2.70
C ALA A 15 -41.92 -17.49 -1.44
N PHE A 16 -41.51 -16.95 -0.29
CA PHE A 16 -41.75 -17.52 1.02
C PHE A 16 -43.05 -16.94 1.60
N SER A 17 -44.08 -17.79 1.70
CA SER A 17 -45.38 -17.53 2.32
C SER A 17 -45.25 -17.56 3.85
N LEU A 18 -45.66 -16.46 4.49
CA LEU A 18 -45.99 -16.41 5.92
C LEU A 18 -47.28 -17.22 6.19
N ALA A 19 -47.20 -18.16 7.12
CA ALA A 19 -48.36 -18.73 7.76
C ALA A 19 -48.33 -18.33 9.25
N ALA A 20 -49.25 -17.45 9.63
CA ALA A 20 -49.61 -17.13 11.02
C ALA A 20 -50.84 -17.94 11.40
N CYS A 21 -50.78 -18.61 12.57
CA CYS A 21 -51.90 -19.01 13.45
C CYS A 21 -51.25 -19.75 14.62
N GLY A 22 -51.33 -19.36 15.89
CA GLY A 22 -52.48 -18.96 16.67
C GLY A 22 -52.71 -19.98 17.79
N ALA A 23 -52.43 -19.57 19.05
CA ALA A 23 -53.06 -19.91 20.32
C ALA A 23 -52.85 -21.30 21.01
N ASP A 24 -52.47 -21.14 22.27
CA ASP A 24 -52.77 -21.93 23.49
C ASP A 24 -51.98 -23.19 23.84
N GLY A 25 -51.31 -23.09 24.98
CA GLY A 25 -51.38 -24.08 26.07
C GLY A 25 -50.12 -24.88 26.39
N ASP A 26 -49.59 -24.57 27.57
CA ASP A 26 -48.96 -25.48 28.54
C ASP A 26 -47.50 -25.94 28.42
N GLU A 27 -46.78 -25.53 29.44
CA GLU A 27 -45.65 -26.10 30.22
C GLU A 27 -44.78 -27.26 29.65
N ALA A 28 -43.52 -26.97 29.71
CA ALA A 28 -42.38 -27.71 30.23
C ALA A 28 -41.30 -28.10 29.25
N ALA A 29 -40.12 -27.83 29.76
CA ALA A 29 -38.78 -28.32 29.35
C ALA A 29 -37.96 -27.32 28.55
N ALA A 30 -37.10 -26.60 29.32
CA ALA A 30 -35.90 -25.95 28.87
C ALA A 30 -34.95 -26.97 28.25
N GLU A 31 -34.80 -26.92 26.94
CA GLU A 31 -33.56 -27.38 26.28
C GLU A 31 -32.89 -26.11 25.71
N GLU A 32 -31.74 -25.85 26.31
CA GLU A 32 -30.85 -24.78 25.88
C GLU A 32 -30.44 -25.05 24.42
N THR A 33 -31.10 -24.32 23.52
CA THR A 33 -30.58 -24.16 22.17
C THR A 33 -29.43 -23.19 22.30
N GLU A 34 -28.21 -23.73 22.37
CA GLU A 34 -26.99 -22.97 22.10
C GLU A 34 -27.17 -22.33 20.72
N GLN A 35 -27.64 -21.08 20.72
CA GLN A 35 -27.51 -20.20 19.59
C GLN A 35 -26.03 -20.07 19.34
N ASN A 36 -25.59 -20.70 18.27
CA ASN A 36 -24.34 -20.43 17.61
C ASN A 36 -24.30 -18.92 17.30
N GLN A 37 -23.85 -18.15 18.27
CA GLN A 37 -23.33 -16.80 18.03
C GLN A 37 -22.07 -17.03 17.23
N GLN A 38 -22.20 -17.07 15.90
CA GLN A 38 -21.11 -16.64 15.04
C GLN A 38 -20.81 -15.22 15.49
N GLY A 39 -19.79 -15.09 16.35
CA GLY A 39 -19.27 -13.80 16.74
C GLY A 39 -18.90 -13.08 15.44
N GLU A 40 -19.54 -11.96 15.21
CA GLU A 40 -18.93 -10.91 14.41
C GLU A 40 -17.57 -10.72 15.05
N GLN A 41 -16.52 -11.19 14.37
CA GLN A 41 -15.16 -10.85 14.74
C GLN A 41 -15.11 -9.34 14.53
N ALA A 42 -15.16 -8.59 15.65
CA ALA A 42 -14.94 -7.17 15.62
C ALA A 42 -13.60 -6.97 14.91
N MET A 43 -13.59 -6.13 13.89
CA MET A 43 -12.34 -5.78 13.21
C MET A 43 -11.40 -5.19 14.27
N PRO A 44 -10.12 -5.58 14.28
CA PRO A 44 -9.18 -4.99 15.21
C PRO A 44 -9.15 -3.47 14.98
N GLU A 45 -9.10 -2.71 16.07
CA GLU A 45 -8.98 -1.26 16.03
C GLU A 45 -7.51 -0.86 16.19
N PRO A 46 -7.04 0.23 15.54
CA PRO A 46 -5.70 0.72 15.70
C PRO A 46 -5.48 1.26 17.11
N GLU A 47 -4.34 0.94 17.71
CA GLU A 47 -3.97 1.45 19.03
C GLU A 47 -3.39 2.86 18.95
N LEU A 48 -4.26 3.86 18.93
CA LEU A 48 -3.93 5.29 18.88
C LEU A 48 -3.88 5.93 20.27
N GLU A 49 -4.11 5.16 21.34
CA GLU A 49 -4.06 5.67 22.70
C GLU A 49 -2.60 5.97 23.14
N ASN A 50 -2.43 7.11 23.80
CA ASN A 50 -1.14 7.56 24.37
C ASN A 50 -0.05 7.92 23.34
N ILE A 51 -0.42 8.29 22.12
CA ILE A 51 0.52 8.90 21.18
C ILE A 51 0.88 10.31 21.71
N PRO A 52 2.18 10.64 21.91
CA PRO A 52 2.57 11.95 22.36
C PRO A 52 2.36 13.00 21.26
N ASP A 53 2.29 14.30 21.62
CA ASP A 53 2.14 15.39 20.65
C ASP A 53 3.28 15.43 19.62
N VAL A 54 4.49 15.01 20.02
CA VAL A 54 5.69 14.84 19.19
C VAL A 54 6.18 13.40 19.33
N VAL A 55 6.23 12.65 18.25
CA VAL A 55 6.66 11.24 18.23
C VAL A 55 8.14 11.06 17.95
N ALA A 56 8.74 12.01 17.24
CA ALA A 56 10.18 12.07 17.04
C ALA A 56 10.65 13.49 16.75
N VAL A 57 11.95 13.71 16.93
CA VAL A 57 12.66 14.93 16.50
C VAL A 57 13.85 14.51 15.66
N VAL A 58 13.98 15.06 14.46
CA VAL A 58 15.07 14.79 13.51
C VAL A 58 15.81 16.10 13.24
N ASN A 59 17.05 16.22 13.65
CA ASN A 59 17.86 17.45 13.52
C ASN A 59 17.14 18.72 14.03
N GLY A 60 16.27 18.58 15.03
CA GLY A 60 15.48 19.67 15.58
C GLY A 60 14.12 19.91 14.92
N GLN A 61 13.77 19.18 13.85
CA GLN A 61 12.45 19.19 13.25
C GLN A 61 11.56 18.15 13.92
N GLU A 62 10.38 18.60 14.37
CA GLU A 62 9.43 17.74 15.07
C GLU A 62 8.52 16.95 14.11
N ILE A 63 8.37 15.66 14.36
CA ILE A 63 7.34 14.81 13.74
C ILE A 63 6.17 14.74 14.70
N SER A 64 5.02 15.26 14.28
CA SER A 64 3.84 15.35 15.11
C SER A 64 3.15 14.02 15.35
N GLY A 65 2.55 13.86 16.55
CA GLY A 65 1.75 12.70 16.89
C GLY A 65 0.48 12.57 16.02
N ASP A 66 -0.11 13.69 15.62
CA ASP A 66 -1.29 13.68 14.76
C ASP A 66 -0.95 13.12 13.37
N ALA A 67 0.13 13.58 12.74
CA ALA A 67 0.59 13.06 11.44
C ALA A 67 0.97 11.57 11.53
N PHE A 68 1.61 11.16 12.63
CA PHE A 68 1.92 9.77 12.89
C PHE A 68 0.66 8.92 13.03
N ALA A 69 -0.34 9.38 13.79
CA ALA A 69 -1.59 8.66 13.99
C ALA A 69 -2.34 8.45 12.66
N GLU A 70 -2.38 9.46 11.79
CA GLU A 70 -2.98 9.35 10.45
C GLU A 70 -2.24 8.32 9.58
N SER A 71 -0.92 8.38 9.52
CA SER A 71 -0.08 7.44 8.75
C SER A 71 -0.22 6.00 9.25
N TYR A 72 -0.18 5.82 10.58
CA TYR A 72 -0.34 4.52 11.20
C TYR A 72 -1.74 3.94 10.97
N ASP A 73 -2.81 4.74 11.11
CA ASP A 73 -4.18 4.29 10.88
C ASP A 73 -4.40 3.82 9.43
N ALA A 74 -3.90 4.57 8.45
CA ALA A 74 -3.97 4.20 7.04
C ALA A 74 -3.27 2.87 6.76
N GLN A 75 -2.06 2.66 7.30
CA GLN A 75 -1.32 1.41 7.14
C GLN A 75 -2.01 0.25 7.85
N PHE A 76 -2.54 0.49 9.06
CA PHE A 76 -3.28 -0.51 9.82
C PHE A 76 -4.54 -0.98 9.10
N GLN A 77 -5.31 -0.08 8.50
CA GLN A 77 -6.48 -0.43 7.70
C GLN A 77 -6.10 -1.28 6.49
N GLN A 78 -5.03 -0.94 5.77
CA GLN A 78 -4.55 -1.71 4.63
C GLN A 78 -4.14 -3.13 5.04
N LEU A 79 -3.36 -3.27 6.13
CA LEU A 79 -2.94 -4.58 6.64
C LEU A 79 -4.10 -5.40 7.20
N THR A 80 -5.09 -4.74 7.82
CA THR A 80 -6.30 -5.42 8.31
C THR A 80 -7.12 -6.00 7.16
N MET A 81 -7.24 -5.29 6.03
CA MET A 81 -7.88 -5.84 4.83
C MET A 81 -7.12 -7.05 4.28
N GLN A 82 -5.79 -6.99 4.25
CA GLN A 82 -4.95 -8.13 3.83
C GLN A 82 -5.05 -9.29 4.82
N ALA A 83 -5.09 -9.02 6.13
CA ALA A 83 -5.23 -9.99 7.19
C ALA A 83 -6.53 -10.81 7.07
N GLN A 84 -7.62 -10.21 6.63
CA GLN A 84 -8.88 -10.91 6.36
C GLN A 84 -8.74 -12.00 5.29
N MET A 85 -7.82 -11.82 4.33
CA MET A 85 -7.55 -12.82 3.30
C MET A 85 -6.56 -13.90 3.75
N THR A 86 -5.62 -13.54 4.62
CA THR A 86 -4.54 -14.45 5.08
C THR A 86 -4.81 -15.08 6.43
N GLY A 87 -5.72 -14.52 7.24
CA GLY A 87 -6.02 -14.96 8.61
C GLY A 87 -4.93 -14.59 9.64
N GLN A 88 -4.01 -13.69 9.31
CA GLN A 88 -2.94 -13.21 10.19
C GLN A 88 -3.25 -11.79 10.66
N GLU A 89 -3.37 -11.58 11.96
CA GLU A 89 -3.56 -10.24 12.53
C GLU A 89 -2.25 -9.44 12.46
N PRO A 90 -2.32 -8.13 12.11
CA PRO A 90 -1.13 -7.28 12.08
C PRO A 90 -0.53 -7.09 13.48
N ASN A 91 0.79 -7.11 13.56
CA ASN A 91 1.50 -6.76 14.79
C ASN A 91 1.56 -5.23 14.92
N GLN A 92 0.77 -4.69 15.83
CA GLN A 92 0.62 -3.24 15.97
C GLN A 92 1.90 -2.52 16.44
N ASP A 93 2.69 -3.13 17.32
CA ASP A 93 3.96 -2.55 17.77
C ASP A 93 4.98 -2.45 16.64
N GLU A 94 5.07 -3.49 15.81
CA GLU A 94 5.94 -3.50 14.63
C GLU A 94 5.47 -2.47 13.60
N LEU A 95 4.17 -2.37 13.38
CA LEU A 95 3.59 -1.41 12.45
C LEU A 95 3.82 0.04 12.90
N LYS A 96 3.69 0.34 14.20
CA LYS A 96 4.02 1.66 14.76
C LYS A 96 5.49 2.02 14.51
N SER A 97 6.39 1.06 14.76
CA SER A 97 7.82 1.26 14.50
C SER A 97 8.10 1.53 13.03
N GLN A 98 7.49 0.75 12.12
CA GLN A 98 7.64 0.94 10.68
C GLN A 98 7.09 2.29 10.20
N ALA A 99 5.91 2.69 10.69
CA ALA A 99 5.33 3.99 10.37
C ALA A 99 6.24 5.15 10.81
N LEU A 100 6.77 5.08 12.03
CA LEU A 100 7.70 6.08 12.54
C LEU A 100 9.01 6.13 11.72
N ASP A 101 9.58 4.97 11.42
CA ASP A 101 10.80 4.87 10.59
C ASP A 101 10.61 5.47 9.20
N MET A 102 9.45 5.23 8.57
CA MET A 102 9.11 5.84 7.29
C MET A 102 9.03 7.37 7.37
N MET A 103 8.41 7.90 8.43
CA MET A 103 8.31 9.35 8.62
C MET A 103 9.69 9.99 8.88
N ILE A 104 10.55 9.34 9.68
CA ILE A 104 11.93 9.78 9.89
C ILE A 104 12.71 9.78 8.58
N ASN A 105 12.59 8.72 7.77
CA ASN A 105 13.24 8.63 6.47
C ASN A 105 12.77 9.71 5.51
N SER A 106 11.47 9.97 5.45
CA SER A 106 10.89 11.05 4.63
C SER A 106 11.43 12.42 5.05
N GLU A 107 11.53 12.67 6.36
CA GLU A 107 12.07 13.94 6.87
C GLU A 107 13.57 14.10 6.53
N LEU A 108 14.36 13.03 6.68
CA LEU A 108 15.78 13.03 6.30
C LEU A 108 15.99 13.31 4.82
N LEU A 109 15.22 12.68 3.94
CA LEU A 109 15.29 12.92 2.48
C LEU A 109 14.84 14.34 2.11
N THR A 110 13.81 14.85 2.79
CA THR A 110 13.34 16.24 2.59
C THR A 110 14.43 17.24 2.98
N MET A 111 15.09 17.03 4.14
CA MET A 111 16.22 17.87 4.56
C MET A 111 17.39 17.79 3.58
N GLU A 112 17.72 16.61 3.09
CA GLU A 112 18.77 16.41 2.09
C GLU A 112 18.44 17.17 0.79
N ALA A 113 17.18 17.10 0.34
CA ALA A 113 16.73 17.87 -0.82
C ALA A 113 16.95 19.38 -0.64
N GLU A 114 16.59 19.92 0.51
CA GLU A 114 16.77 21.33 0.85
C GLU A 114 18.25 21.71 0.94
N ASP A 115 19.09 20.87 1.55
CA ASP A 115 20.54 21.08 1.67
C ASP A 115 21.23 21.05 0.31
N GLN A 116 20.76 20.23 -0.63
CA GLN A 116 21.20 20.23 -2.03
C GLN A 116 20.66 21.42 -2.84
N GLY A 117 19.70 22.16 -2.30
CA GLY A 117 19.10 23.34 -2.92
C GLY A 117 17.96 23.02 -3.88
N PHE A 118 17.38 21.85 -3.79
CA PHE A 118 16.15 21.50 -4.50
C PHE A 118 14.98 22.30 -3.96
N SER A 119 13.95 22.45 -4.76
CA SER A 119 12.73 23.16 -4.37
C SER A 119 11.54 22.60 -5.14
N ALA A 120 10.40 22.47 -4.47
CA ALA A 120 9.15 22.11 -5.10
C ALA A 120 8.31 23.38 -5.31
N SER A 121 7.90 23.64 -6.53
CA SER A 121 6.98 24.74 -6.85
C SER A 121 5.53 24.23 -6.82
N GLU A 122 4.56 25.16 -6.78
CA GLU A 122 3.15 24.78 -6.93
C GLU A 122 2.86 24.08 -8.27
N ASP A 123 3.60 24.44 -9.33
CA ASP A 123 3.45 23.79 -10.64
C ASP A 123 3.95 22.35 -10.58
N ASP A 124 5.06 22.06 -9.88
CA ASP A 124 5.57 20.69 -9.70
C ASP A 124 4.59 19.82 -8.89
N VAL A 125 3.99 20.38 -7.84
CA VAL A 125 2.94 19.69 -7.06
C VAL A 125 1.70 19.42 -7.90
N ASP A 126 1.29 20.37 -8.73
CA ASP A 126 0.15 20.24 -9.64
C ASP A 126 0.42 19.20 -10.74
N ASP A 127 1.66 19.10 -11.24
CA ASP A 127 2.08 18.09 -12.21
C ASP A 127 2.12 16.68 -11.57
N LEU A 128 2.62 16.57 -10.34
CA LEU A 128 2.58 15.30 -9.59
C LEU A 128 1.14 14.85 -9.36
N LEU A 129 0.25 15.76 -8.92
CA LEU A 129 -1.18 15.46 -8.77
C LEU A 129 -1.82 14.97 -10.08
N ALA A 130 -1.45 15.56 -11.21
CA ALA A 130 -1.97 15.15 -12.51
C ALA A 130 -1.50 13.74 -12.88
N THR A 131 -0.22 13.45 -12.65
CA THR A 131 0.37 12.11 -12.88
C THR A 131 -0.31 11.05 -12.00
N MET A 132 -0.44 11.32 -10.70
CA MET A 132 -1.12 10.41 -9.78
C MET A 132 -2.60 10.17 -10.16
N ALA A 133 -3.30 11.21 -10.63
CA ALA A 133 -4.68 11.06 -11.11
C ALA A 133 -4.75 10.12 -12.32
N GLU A 134 -3.83 10.26 -13.29
CA GLU A 134 -3.76 9.40 -14.47
C GLU A 134 -3.46 7.93 -14.09
N GLU A 135 -2.51 7.70 -13.21
CA GLU A 135 -2.13 6.36 -12.71
C GLU A 135 -3.28 5.67 -11.97
N ASN A 136 -4.10 6.45 -11.25
CA ASN A 136 -5.30 5.94 -10.57
C ASN A 136 -6.54 5.86 -11.48
N GLY A 137 -6.40 6.18 -12.78
CA GLY A 137 -7.48 6.13 -13.75
C GLY A 137 -8.56 7.20 -13.54
N LEU A 138 -8.21 8.30 -12.87
CA LEU A 138 -9.09 9.43 -12.64
C LEU A 138 -9.01 10.44 -13.79
N GLU A 139 -10.11 11.16 -14.04
CA GLU A 139 -10.20 12.08 -15.17
C GLU A 139 -9.38 13.38 -14.98
N SER A 140 -9.06 13.73 -13.74
CA SER A 140 -8.33 14.98 -13.42
C SER A 140 -7.73 14.96 -12.02
N ARG A 141 -6.76 15.86 -11.78
CA ARG A 141 -6.22 16.13 -10.45
C ARG A 141 -7.27 16.60 -9.44
N ASP A 142 -8.30 17.32 -9.91
CA ASP A 142 -9.38 17.79 -9.04
C ASP A 142 -10.21 16.57 -8.51
N ALA A 143 -10.40 15.55 -9.37
CA ALA A 143 -11.06 14.31 -8.95
C ALA A 143 -10.23 13.55 -7.91
N LEU A 144 -8.90 13.51 -8.05
CA LEU A 144 -8.00 12.93 -7.05
C LEU A 144 -8.05 13.70 -5.72
N MET A 145 -8.02 15.04 -5.79
CA MET A 145 -8.15 15.88 -4.60
C MET A 145 -9.47 15.62 -3.86
N GLU A 146 -10.60 15.56 -4.58
CA GLU A 146 -11.91 15.25 -3.99
C GLU A 146 -11.93 13.84 -3.33
N GLU A 147 -11.26 12.87 -3.94
CA GLU A 147 -11.16 11.52 -3.37
C GLU A 147 -10.33 11.50 -2.07
N LEU A 148 -9.17 12.17 -2.06
CA LEU A 148 -8.33 12.30 -0.87
C LEU A 148 -9.03 13.08 0.25
N GLU A 149 -9.77 14.16 -0.07
CA GLU A 149 -10.61 14.89 0.89
C GLU A 149 -11.74 14.01 1.45
N ALA A 150 -12.34 13.16 0.63
CA ALA A 150 -13.36 12.21 1.09
C ALA A 150 -12.80 11.15 2.05
N GLN A 151 -11.49 10.88 2.00
CA GLN A 151 -10.77 10.02 2.96
C GLN A 151 -10.40 10.78 4.25
N GLY A 152 -10.71 12.08 4.35
CA GLY A 152 -10.52 12.89 5.56
C GLY A 152 -9.28 13.77 5.57
N LEU A 153 -8.49 13.77 4.49
CA LEU A 153 -7.31 14.64 4.37
C LEU A 153 -7.72 16.07 4.01
N SER A 154 -7.08 17.08 4.60
CA SER A 154 -7.29 18.46 4.17
C SER A 154 -6.47 18.79 2.93
N GLN A 155 -6.94 19.71 2.09
CA GLN A 155 -6.18 20.16 0.91
C GLN A 155 -4.79 20.70 1.26
N GLU A 156 -4.66 21.40 2.39
CA GLU A 156 -3.39 21.91 2.89
C GLU A 156 -2.42 20.76 3.17
N ARG A 157 -2.90 19.74 3.86
CA ARG A 157 -2.10 18.54 4.18
C ARG A 157 -1.69 17.78 2.92
N ILE A 158 -2.63 17.55 2.00
CA ILE A 158 -2.33 16.88 0.73
C ILE A 158 -1.21 17.61 -0.02
N ARG A 159 -1.31 18.95 -0.12
CA ARG A 159 -0.28 19.76 -0.81
C ARG A 159 1.06 19.75 -0.10
N GLU A 160 1.07 19.75 1.23
CA GLU A 160 2.30 19.65 2.03
C GLU A 160 3.00 18.30 1.81
N ASP A 161 2.25 17.20 1.83
CA ASP A 161 2.80 15.87 1.60
C ASP A 161 3.31 15.71 0.16
N LEU A 162 2.59 16.24 -0.83
CA LEU A 162 3.05 16.23 -2.22
C LEU A 162 4.27 17.13 -2.45
N HIS A 163 4.37 18.25 -1.74
CA HIS A 163 5.57 19.08 -1.79
C HIS A 163 6.81 18.32 -1.30
N LYS A 164 6.68 17.57 -0.20
CA LYS A 164 7.75 16.69 0.29
C LYS A 164 8.07 15.59 -0.72
N GLU A 165 7.04 14.99 -1.31
CA GLU A 165 7.21 13.93 -2.32
C GLU A 165 7.99 14.44 -3.54
N VAL A 166 7.67 15.66 -4.06
CA VAL A 166 8.43 16.29 -5.16
C VAL A 166 9.90 16.47 -4.76
N LEU A 167 10.18 16.93 -3.53
CA LEU A 167 11.55 17.10 -3.06
C LEU A 167 12.30 15.77 -2.99
N ILE A 168 11.65 14.72 -2.47
CA ILE A 168 12.22 13.38 -2.39
C ILE A 168 12.50 12.82 -3.78
N GLN A 169 11.57 12.98 -4.73
CA GLN A 169 11.76 12.55 -6.11
C GLN A 169 12.99 13.22 -6.75
N GLN A 170 13.20 14.52 -6.52
CA GLN A 170 14.39 15.23 -7.03
C GLN A 170 15.68 14.66 -6.44
N VAL A 171 15.72 14.27 -5.16
CA VAL A 171 16.87 13.59 -4.56
C VAL A 171 17.10 12.24 -5.24
N VAL A 172 16.04 11.46 -5.44
CA VAL A 172 16.12 10.14 -6.07
C VAL A 172 16.61 10.24 -7.51
N GLU A 173 16.11 11.22 -8.27
CA GLU A 173 16.54 11.48 -9.65
C GLU A 173 18.01 11.93 -9.75
N ASP A 174 18.55 12.62 -8.72
CA ASP A 174 19.96 13.04 -8.67
C ASP A 174 20.90 11.91 -8.23
N LEU A 175 20.37 10.79 -7.74
CA LEU A 175 21.21 9.63 -7.43
C LEU A 175 21.83 9.05 -8.70
N ASP A 176 23.16 8.85 -8.69
CA ASP A 176 23.92 8.25 -9.81
C ASP A 176 23.63 6.74 -9.90
N VAL A 177 22.38 6.39 -10.22
CA VAL A 177 21.95 5.00 -10.39
C VAL A 177 22.35 4.53 -11.78
N LYS A 178 23.28 3.57 -11.83
CA LYS A 178 23.74 3.02 -13.11
C LYS A 178 22.67 2.13 -13.72
N GLU A 179 22.55 2.20 -15.05
CA GLU A 179 21.69 1.27 -15.78
C GLU A 179 22.15 -0.19 -15.58
N PRO A 180 21.24 -1.16 -15.51
CA PRO A 180 21.60 -2.57 -15.44
C PRO A 180 22.37 -3.00 -16.69
N THR A 181 23.30 -3.91 -16.52
CA THR A 181 24.08 -4.47 -17.64
C THR A 181 23.36 -5.66 -18.27
N ASP A 182 23.66 -5.94 -19.54
CA ASP A 182 23.10 -7.12 -20.25
C ASP A 182 23.39 -8.42 -19.49
N ASP A 183 24.58 -8.54 -18.86
CA ASP A 183 24.96 -9.74 -18.09
C ASP A 183 24.07 -9.90 -16.83
N GLU A 184 23.72 -8.82 -16.15
CA GLU A 184 22.81 -8.84 -15.00
C GLU A 184 21.38 -9.19 -15.41
N LEU A 185 20.91 -8.60 -16.51
CA LEU A 185 19.57 -8.92 -17.04
C LEU A 185 19.49 -10.39 -17.47
N GLN A 186 20.57 -10.93 -18.06
CA GLN A 186 20.63 -12.34 -18.42
C GLN A 186 20.60 -13.25 -17.17
N GLU A 187 21.32 -12.87 -16.09
CA GLU A 187 21.30 -13.62 -14.83
C GLU A 187 19.91 -13.60 -14.18
N MET A 188 19.22 -12.46 -14.19
CA MET A 188 17.86 -12.36 -13.69
C MET A 188 16.89 -13.21 -14.52
N TYR A 189 17.02 -13.22 -15.83
CA TYR A 189 16.25 -14.07 -16.72
C TYR A 189 16.47 -15.56 -16.41
N ASP A 190 17.72 -15.98 -16.32
CA ASP A 190 18.08 -17.38 -16.04
C ASP A 190 17.48 -17.84 -14.69
N GLN A 191 17.51 -16.99 -13.67
CA GLN A 191 16.88 -17.27 -12.36
C GLN A 191 15.34 -17.40 -12.47
N GLN A 192 14.68 -16.56 -13.25
CA GLN A 192 13.23 -16.65 -13.44
C GLN A 192 12.85 -17.92 -14.21
N VAL A 193 13.64 -18.30 -15.23
CA VAL A 193 13.44 -19.55 -15.97
C VAL A 193 13.63 -20.76 -15.05
N GLU A 194 14.67 -20.79 -14.22
CA GLU A 194 14.90 -21.87 -13.25
C GLU A 194 13.74 -22.00 -12.26
N GLN A 195 13.21 -20.89 -11.76
CA GLN A 195 12.03 -20.89 -10.88
C GLN A 195 10.78 -21.44 -11.59
N LEU A 196 10.56 -21.04 -12.84
CA LEU A 196 9.44 -21.53 -13.65
C LEU A 196 9.57 -23.03 -13.93
N GLU A 197 10.77 -23.51 -14.25
CA GLU A 197 11.06 -24.93 -14.45
C GLU A 197 10.80 -25.74 -13.16
N ALA A 198 11.26 -25.25 -12.00
CA ALA A 198 11.01 -25.88 -10.71
C ALA A 198 9.52 -25.91 -10.34
N MET A 199 8.75 -24.90 -10.74
CA MET A 199 7.29 -24.88 -10.57
C MET A 199 6.64 -25.87 -11.53
N ASN A 200 7.07 -25.94 -12.79
CA ASN A 200 6.56 -26.87 -13.81
C ASN A 200 6.79 -28.34 -13.41
N GLU A 201 7.88 -28.67 -12.72
CA GLU A 201 8.13 -30.03 -12.19
C GLU A 201 7.03 -30.52 -11.21
N GLN A 202 6.29 -29.59 -10.60
CA GLN A 202 5.20 -29.89 -9.66
C GLN A 202 3.82 -29.95 -10.33
N LEU A 203 3.73 -29.58 -11.61
CA LEU A 203 2.50 -29.55 -12.40
C LEU A 203 2.40 -30.78 -13.31
N GLU A 204 1.19 -31.08 -13.81
CA GLU A 204 1.00 -32.06 -14.87
C GLU A 204 1.48 -31.47 -16.22
N GLU A 205 1.96 -32.32 -17.15
CA GLU A 205 2.57 -31.88 -18.41
C GLU A 205 1.68 -30.91 -19.24
N ASP A 206 0.36 -31.02 -19.11
CA ASP A 206 -0.61 -30.16 -19.80
C ASP A 206 -0.84 -28.80 -19.09
N GLN A 207 -0.27 -28.61 -17.92
CA GLN A 207 -0.32 -27.39 -17.11
C GLN A 207 1.03 -26.65 -17.07
N ALA A 208 2.07 -27.24 -17.65
CA ALA A 208 3.39 -26.61 -17.70
C ALA A 208 3.37 -25.34 -18.59
N HIS A 209 4.03 -24.30 -18.15
CA HIS A 209 4.16 -23.04 -18.86
C HIS A 209 5.54 -22.95 -19.54
N GLU A 210 5.53 -22.53 -20.80
CA GLU A 210 6.79 -22.20 -21.49
C GLU A 210 7.33 -20.86 -21.00
N ALA A 211 8.65 -20.79 -20.75
CA ALA A 211 9.28 -19.52 -20.41
C ALA A 211 9.26 -18.58 -21.61
N PRO A 212 8.88 -17.30 -21.44
CA PRO A 212 9.05 -16.29 -22.48
C PRO A 212 10.52 -16.16 -22.87
N SER A 213 10.82 -15.69 -24.06
CA SER A 213 12.20 -15.44 -24.46
C SER A 213 12.83 -14.26 -23.72
N PHE A 214 14.16 -14.21 -23.66
CA PHE A 214 14.87 -13.08 -23.06
C PHE A 214 14.44 -11.74 -23.68
N GLU A 215 14.35 -11.66 -25.02
CA GLU A 215 13.95 -10.44 -25.73
C GLU A 215 12.54 -9.95 -25.34
N GLU A 216 11.62 -10.87 -25.00
CA GLU A 216 10.27 -10.52 -24.55
C GLU A 216 10.26 -10.03 -23.10
N MET A 217 11.18 -10.52 -22.26
CA MET A 217 11.29 -10.17 -20.85
C MET A 217 12.23 -9.01 -20.58
N GLU A 218 13.15 -8.70 -21.49
CA GLU A 218 14.19 -7.67 -21.32
C GLU A 218 13.66 -6.31 -20.81
N PRO A 219 12.53 -5.76 -21.35
CA PRO A 219 12.00 -4.50 -20.84
C PRO A 219 11.57 -4.58 -19.37
N GLN A 220 10.90 -5.69 -19.00
CA GLN A 220 10.44 -5.91 -17.62
C GLN A 220 11.62 -6.16 -16.66
N LEU A 221 12.62 -6.91 -17.10
CA LEU A 221 13.84 -7.16 -16.33
C LEU A 221 14.63 -5.87 -16.11
N THR A 222 14.70 -5.02 -17.13
CA THR A 222 15.36 -3.71 -17.04
C THR A 222 14.66 -2.82 -16.01
N GLU A 223 13.35 -2.73 -16.08
CA GLU A 223 12.56 -1.97 -15.09
C GLU A 223 12.76 -2.51 -13.67
N GLN A 224 12.68 -3.83 -13.49
CA GLN A 224 12.89 -4.48 -12.20
C GLN A 224 14.30 -4.23 -11.64
N ALA A 225 15.33 -4.38 -12.47
CA ALA A 225 16.72 -4.14 -12.07
C ALA A 225 16.98 -2.67 -11.75
N THR A 226 16.38 -1.74 -12.50
CA THR A 226 16.48 -0.30 -12.23
C THR A 226 15.84 0.04 -10.89
N MET A 227 14.60 -0.40 -10.64
CA MET A 227 13.94 -0.20 -9.35
C MET A 227 14.72 -0.79 -8.17
N GLN A 228 15.33 -1.98 -8.35
CA GLN A 228 16.17 -2.57 -7.30
C GLN A 228 17.37 -1.69 -6.99
N ARG A 229 18.07 -1.16 -7.99
CA ARG A 229 19.23 -0.29 -7.82
C ARG A 229 18.88 1.06 -7.21
N GLU A 230 17.74 1.64 -7.61
CA GLU A 230 17.21 2.85 -6.99
C GLU A 230 16.93 2.62 -5.51
N ASN A 231 16.27 1.53 -5.15
CA ASN A 231 16.02 1.17 -3.75
C ASN A 231 17.32 0.96 -2.95
N GLU A 232 18.33 0.31 -3.54
CA GLU A 232 19.64 0.13 -2.93
C GLU A 232 20.36 1.47 -2.72
N ALA A 233 20.29 2.37 -3.70
CA ALA A 233 20.90 3.69 -3.61
C ALA A 233 20.19 4.56 -2.56
N ILE A 234 18.86 4.56 -2.53
CA ILE A 234 18.07 5.26 -1.51
C ILE A 234 18.37 4.72 -0.11
N SER A 235 18.43 3.39 0.04
CA SER A 235 18.77 2.76 1.32
C SER A 235 20.17 3.16 1.78
N GLY A 236 21.14 3.18 0.87
CA GLY A 236 22.51 3.63 1.17
C GLY A 236 22.57 5.09 1.60
N LEU A 237 21.84 5.98 0.90
CA LEU A 237 21.72 7.38 1.27
C LEU A 237 21.07 7.55 2.67
N LEU A 238 19.97 6.83 2.93
CA LEU A 238 19.29 6.88 4.21
C LEU A 238 20.17 6.40 5.37
N ASP A 239 20.99 5.37 5.15
CA ASP A 239 21.95 4.90 6.15
C ASP A 239 22.97 5.99 6.48
N GLU A 240 23.49 6.68 5.47
CA GLU A 240 24.42 7.80 5.63
C GLU A 240 23.77 9.00 6.36
N LEU A 241 22.55 9.36 5.98
CA LEU A 241 21.81 10.45 6.61
C LEU A 241 21.49 10.14 8.07
N ARG A 242 21.08 8.91 8.39
CA ARG A 242 20.79 8.46 9.76
C ARG A 242 22.04 8.47 10.65
N GLU A 243 23.21 8.12 10.11
CA GLU A 243 24.48 8.17 10.84
C GLU A 243 24.89 9.62 11.22
N GLN A 244 24.46 10.60 10.43
CA GLN A 244 24.82 12.01 10.63
C GLN A 244 23.74 12.80 11.40
N ALA A 245 22.53 12.28 11.46
CA ALA A 245 21.40 12.97 12.06
C ALA A 245 21.33 12.80 13.58
N ASP A 246 20.80 13.82 14.25
CA ASP A 246 20.35 13.74 15.65
C ASP A 246 18.87 13.34 15.66
N ILE A 247 18.59 12.10 16.05
CA ILE A 247 17.24 11.52 16.03
C ILE A 247 16.84 11.14 17.45
N GLU A 248 15.78 11.76 17.96
CA GLU A 248 15.15 11.42 19.23
C GLU A 248 13.75 10.86 18.97
N THR A 249 13.42 9.69 19.51
CA THR A 249 12.09 9.06 19.40
C THR A 249 11.39 9.01 20.77
N HIS A 250 10.05 9.16 20.76
CA HIS A 250 9.23 9.27 21.97
C HIS A 250 8.13 8.21 22.08
N ILE A 251 8.07 7.26 21.13
CA ILE A 251 7.15 6.11 21.14
C ILE A 251 7.89 4.80 21.00
#